data_0d2f5526fb35d2136105b0812dc95844
#
_entry.id   0d2f5526fb35d2136105b0812dc95844
#
_cell.length_a   1.000
_cell.length_b   1.000
_cell.length_c   1.000
_cell.angle_alpha   90.00
_cell.angle_beta   90.00
_cell.angle_gamma   90.00
#
_symmetry.space_group_name_H-M   'P 1'
#
loop_
_entity.id
_entity.type
_entity.pdbx_description
1 polymer ?
#
loop_
_entity_poly.entity_id
_entity_poly.type
_entity_poly.pdbx_seq_one_letter_code
_entity_poly.pdbx_strand_id
1 'polypeptide(L)'
;GAPAVFFGPVPTDTDPGWAGAEQYPRISYTIDMRANPERQTAGNLYLDVWFLDSGTAPEAVEPSVRAALCDVIVAPHEQPPYSLAWVTSETFEATKQLDKSARVIGVTVTFDLYALPQQETTDPDPIMAMNAFTNRWSDAVTVIGSDRMGEYTEPSDERPAAYFRLANYHLAQETHTVAWMEGVLVGHMIAPTYAGRQRWLKALADELATRGEVEMLDTSPMFIR
;
A
#
# COMPACT_ATOMS: atom_id res chain seq x y z
N GLY A 1 -17.79 21.43 6.11
CA GLY A 1 -16.79 20.85 7.00
C GLY A 1 -16.34 19.49 6.49
N ALA A 2 -15.21 18.99 6.97
CA ALA A 2 -14.79 17.63 6.67
C ALA A 2 -15.78 16.63 7.27
N PRO A 3 -16.07 15.50 6.61
CA PRO A 3 -16.94 14.46 7.18
C PRO A 3 -16.32 13.88 8.45
N ALA A 4 -17.17 13.47 9.40
CA ALA A 4 -16.72 12.75 10.59
C ALA A 4 -16.25 11.34 10.20
N VAL A 5 -15.14 10.89 10.77
CA VAL A 5 -14.53 9.58 10.46
C VAL A 5 -14.53 8.71 11.72
N PHE A 6 -15.00 7.46 11.59
CA PHE A 6 -15.11 6.51 12.68
C PHE A 6 -14.42 5.19 12.36
N PHE A 7 -13.75 4.63 13.34
CA PHE A 7 -13.25 3.27 13.30
C PHE A 7 -14.26 2.31 13.94
N GLY A 8 -14.64 1.26 13.22
CA GLY A 8 -15.60 0.28 13.71
C GLY A 8 -17.07 0.73 13.62
N PRO A 9 -17.91 0.29 14.54
CA PRO A 9 -19.35 0.57 14.48
C PRO A 9 -19.65 2.07 14.47
N VAL A 10 -20.49 2.48 13.55
CA VAL A 10 -20.94 3.86 13.45
C VAL A 10 -21.87 4.15 14.62
N PRO A 11 -21.75 5.32 15.30
CA PRO A 11 -22.71 5.74 16.29
C PRO A 11 -24.12 5.75 15.70
N THR A 12 -25.08 5.26 16.46
CA THR A 12 -26.49 5.29 16.08
C THR A 12 -27.10 6.66 16.32
N ASP A 13 -28.25 6.96 15.70
CA ASP A 13 -28.96 8.22 15.89
C ASP A 13 -29.42 8.42 17.36
N THR A 14 -29.34 7.39 18.19
CA THR A 14 -29.69 7.41 19.63
C THR A 14 -28.51 7.71 20.53
N ASP A 15 -27.28 7.69 20.03
CA ASP A 15 -26.10 7.93 20.84
C ASP A 15 -25.96 9.39 21.23
N PRO A 16 -25.64 9.70 22.50
CA PRO A 16 -25.47 11.07 22.95
C PRO A 16 -24.41 11.83 22.13
N GLY A 17 -24.77 13.05 21.73
CA GLY A 17 -23.87 13.90 20.91
C GLY A 17 -23.82 13.55 19.43
N TRP A 18 -24.56 12.54 18.99
CA TRP A 18 -24.61 12.11 17.59
C TRP A 18 -26.01 12.30 16.94
N ALA A 19 -26.97 12.82 17.65
CA ALA A 19 -28.31 13.11 17.15
C ALA A 19 -28.35 14.45 16.41
N GLY A 20 -28.80 14.46 15.16
CA GLY A 20 -29.04 15.70 14.37
C GLY A 20 -28.79 15.55 12.88
N ALA A 21 -29.13 16.60 12.13
CA ALA A 21 -28.98 16.62 10.67
C ALA A 21 -27.52 16.72 10.20
N GLU A 22 -26.62 17.12 11.08
CA GLU A 22 -25.18 17.31 10.78
C GLU A 22 -24.37 16.01 10.77
N GLN A 23 -25.02 14.87 10.98
CA GLN A 23 -24.39 13.56 11.00
C GLN A 23 -23.87 13.08 9.63
N TYR A 24 -24.28 13.72 8.58
CA TYR A 24 -23.97 13.34 7.18
C TYR A 24 -23.41 14.52 6.39
N PRO A 25 -22.44 14.28 5.48
CA PRO A 25 -21.79 12.99 5.19
C PRO A 25 -20.90 12.53 6.33
N ARG A 26 -20.73 11.21 6.48
CA ARG A 26 -19.80 10.60 7.42
C ARG A 26 -19.08 9.43 6.78
N ILE A 27 -17.95 9.05 7.35
CA ILE A 27 -17.13 7.91 6.91
C ILE A 27 -16.98 6.97 8.10
N SER A 28 -17.21 5.68 7.88
CA SER A 28 -16.80 4.64 8.79
C SER A 28 -15.85 3.68 8.09
N TYR A 29 -14.92 3.06 8.82
CA TYR A 29 -14.05 2.07 8.26
C TYR A 29 -13.82 0.91 9.22
N THR A 30 -13.61 -0.27 8.66
CA THR A 30 -13.21 -1.47 9.38
C THR A 30 -12.04 -2.13 8.67
N ILE A 31 -11.20 -2.78 9.44
CA ILE A 31 -10.03 -3.50 8.92
C ILE A 31 -10.18 -4.96 9.34
N ASP A 32 -10.12 -5.86 8.38
CA ASP A 32 -10.08 -7.30 8.60
C ASP A 32 -8.69 -7.84 8.22
N MET A 33 -7.90 -8.21 9.22
CA MET A 33 -6.52 -8.68 9.04
C MET A 33 -6.44 -10.20 8.80
N ARG A 34 -7.45 -10.78 8.18
CA ARG A 34 -7.39 -12.18 7.72
C ARG A 34 -6.65 -12.26 6.39
N ALA A 35 -5.47 -12.87 6.43
CA ALA A 35 -4.66 -13.07 5.23
C ALA A 35 -5.37 -13.97 4.20
N ASN A 36 -5.26 -13.59 2.94
CA ASN A 36 -5.68 -14.42 1.82
C ASN A 36 -4.45 -14.88 1.02
N PRO A 37 -4.00 -16.14 1.17
CA PRO A 37 -2.80 -16.63 0.48
C PRO A 37 -2.93 -16.66 -1.04
N GLU A 38 -4.14 -16.86 -1.59
CA GLU A 38 -4.36 -16.89 -3.03
C GLU A 38 -4.15 -15.51 -3.67
N ARG A 39 -4.59 -14.46 -2.98
CA ARG A 39 -4.41 -13.07 -3.41
C ARG A 39 -3.12 -12.44 -2.87
N GLN A 40 -2.42 -13.13 -1.98
CA GLN A 40 -1.23 -12.64 -1.28
C GLN A 40 -1.49 -11.36 -0.46
N THR A 41 -2.71 -11.18 0.05
CA THR A 41 -3.08 -10.04 0.87
C THR A 41 -2.94 -10.33 2.36
N ALA A 42 -2.61 -9.31 3.14
CA ALA A 42 -2.58 -9.38 4.60
C ALA A 42 -3.97 -9.20 5.22
N GLY A 43 -4.87 -8.56 4.49
CA GLY A 43 -6.24 -8.27 4.95
C GLY A 43 -6.99 -7.36 3.99
N ASN A 44 -8.11 -6.83 4.48
CA ASN A 44 -8.97 -5.91 3.75
C ASN A 44 -9.30 -4.68 4.58
N LEU A 45 -9.40 -3.53 3.92
CA LEU A 45 -10.00 -2.31 4.43
C LEU A 45 -11.36 -2.12 3.77
N TYR A 46 -12.40 -1.97 4.58
CA TYR A 46 -13.75 -1.59 4.15
C TYR A 46 -14.00 -0.16 4.60
N LEU A 47 -14.35 0.71 3.68
CA LEU A 47 -14.61 2.12 3.93
C LEU A 47 -16.01 2.45 3.44
N ASP A 48 -16.90 2.81 4.37
CA ASP A 48 -18.28 3.18 4.10
C ASP A 48 -18.42 4.71 4.13
N VAL A 49 -18.90 5.27 3.04
CA VAL A 49 -19.24 6.70 2.95
C VAL A 49 -20.76 6.84 2.95
N TRP A 50 -21.28 7.56 3.93
CA TRP A 50 -22.71 7.67 4.23
C TRP A 50 -23.25 9.04 3.90
N PHE A 51 -24.43 9.09 3.25
CA PHE A 51 -25.14 10.32 2.88
C PHE A 51 -26.63 10.23 3.23
N LEU A 52 -27.29 11.40 3.39
CA LEU A 52 -28.74 11.45 3.31
C LEU A 52 -29.19 11.36 1.85
N ASP A 53 -30.30 10.64 1.58
CA ASP A 53 -30.85 10.44 0.23
C ASP A 53 -31.35 11.75 -0.46
N SER A 54 -31.33 12.86 0.26
CA SER A 54 -31.64 14.19 -0.30
C SER A 54 -30.42 14.95 -0.84
N GLY A 55 -29.24 14.33 -0.80
CA GLY A 55 -27.97 14.99 -1.08
C GLY A 55 -27.21 14.46 -2.30
N THR A 56 -25.92 14.34 -2.13
CA THR A 56 -24.99 13.86 -3.16
C THR A 56 -25.15 12.37 -3.39
N ALA A 57 -25.21 11.93 -4.63
CA ALA A 57 -25.22 10.50 -4.97
C ALA A 57 -23.87 9.85 -4.60
N PRO A 58 -23.87 8.66 -3.95
CA PRO A 58 -22.64 7.96 -3.58
C PRO A 58 -21.68 7.74 -4.75
N GLU A 59 -22.20 7.44 -5.93
CA GLU A 59 -21.45 7.20 -7.16
C GLU A 59 -20.66 8.44 -7.63
N ALA A 60 -21.09 9.63 -7.25
CA ALA A 60 -20.37 10.87 -7.57
C ALA A 60 -19.12 11.08 -6.71
N VAL A 61 -19.07 10.47 -5.51
CA VAL A 61 -17.99 10.64 -4.53
C VAL A 61 -17.01 9.46 -4.56
N GLU A 62 -17.51 8.26 -4.87
CA GLU A 62 -16.69 7.03 -4.89
C GLU A 62 -15.37 7.17 -5.67
N PRO A 63 -15.34 7.75 -6.90
CA PRO A 63 -14.09 7.88 -7.64
C PRO A 63 -13.03 8.71 -6.92
N SER A 64 -13.45 9.75 -6.19
CA SER A 64 -12.54 10.59 -5.41
C SER A 64 -11.99 9.86 -4.19
N VAL A 65 -12.82 9.09 -3.49
CA VAL A 65 -12.39 8.25 -2.36
C VAL A 65 -11.42 7.18 -2.83
N ARG A 66 -11.74 6.50 -3.91
CA ARG A 66 -10.89 5.50 -4.52
C ARG A 66 -9.55 6.09 -4.95
N ALA A 67 -9.55 7.22 -5.65
CA ALA A 67 -8.32 7.88 -6.09
C ALA A 67 -7.44 8.34 -4.94
N ALA A 68 -8.02 8.75 -3.82
CA ALA A 68 -7.27 9.21 -2.65
C ALA A 68 -6.59 8.08 -1.86
N LEU A 69 -7.05 6.84 -2.00
CA LEU A 69 -6.56 5.70 -1.21
C LEU A 69 -5.92 4.59 -2.05
N CYS A 70 -6.17 4.54 -3.36
CA CYS A 70 -5.58 3.53 -4.22
C CYS A 70 -4.07 3.74 -4.34
N ASP A 71 -3.33 2.65 -4.16
CA ASP A 71 -1.86 2.61 -4.23
C ASP A 71 -1.13 3.48 -3.16
N VAL A 72 -1.86 3.97 -2.17
CA VAL A 72 -1.28 4.65 -1.01
C VAL A 72 -0.51 3.66 -0.15
N ILE A 73 0.59 4.12 0.43
CA ILE A 73 1.38 3.36 1.39
C ILE A 73 1.23 4.00 2.77
N VAL A 74 0.79 3.19 3.71
CA VAL A 74 0.65 3.58 5.12
C VAL A 74 1.64 2.77 5.95
N ALA A 75 2.45 3.45 6.76
CA ALA A 75 3.42 2.83 7.67
C ALA A 75 3.01 3.09 9.12
N PRO A 76 2.14 2.25 9.71
CA PRO A 76 1.76 2.38 11.11
C PRO A 76 2.98 2.14 12.02
N HIS A 77 3.01 2.81 13.17
CA HIS A 77 4.06 2.59 14.15
C HIS A 77 4.10 1.11 14.60
N GLU A 78 5.29 0.54 14.67
CA GLU A 78 5.52 -0.87 15.08
C GLU A 78 4.88 -1.95 14.17
N GLN A 79 4.42 -1.58 12.99
CA GLN A 79 3.86 -2.50 12.01
C GLN A 79 4.57 -2.35 10.65
N PRO A 80 4.57 -3.37 9.80
CA PRO A 80 5.08 -3.21 8.45
C PRO A 80 4.25 -2.17 7.68
N PRO A 81 4.83 -1.49 6.70
CA PRO A 81 4.06 -0.71 5.76
C PRO A 81 3.05 -1.56 4.99
N TYR A 82 1.93 -0.95 4.64
CA TYR A 82 0.89 -1.56 3.82
C TYR A 82 0.62 -0.71 2.59
N SER A 83 0.50 -1.34 1.43
CA SER A 83 -0.05 -0.73 0.23
C SER A 83 -1.53 -1.10 0.11
N LEU A 84 -2.36 -0.14 -0.31
CA LEU A 84 -3.79 -0.31 -0.50
C LEU A 84 -4.11 -0.46 -1.99
N ALA A 85 -4.77 -1.55 -2.38
CA ALA A 85 -5.23 -1.75 -3.75
C ALA A 85 -6.75 -1.86 -3.80
N TRP A 86 -7.40 -1.03 -4.61
CA TRP A 86 -8.85 -1.08 -4.78
C TRP A 86 -9.32 -2.43 -5.36
N VAL A 87 -10.41 -2.95 -4.79
CA VAL A 87 -11.03 -4.23 -5.18
C VAL A 87 -12.39 -4.02 -5.81
N THR A 88 -13.30 -3.40 -5.07
CA THR A 88 -14.69 -3.18 -5.50
C THR A 88 -15.30 -1.98 -4.78
N SER A 89 -16.39 -1.49 -5.34
CA SER A 89 -17.24 -0.47 -4.71
C SER A 89 -18.70 -0.90 -4.85
N GLU A 90 -19.44 -0.93 -3.75
CA GLU A 90 -20.83 -1.38 -3.69
C GLU A 90 -21.69 -0.33 -3.00
N THR A 91 -22.81 0.05 -3.62
CA THR A 91 -23.75 0.97 -3.00
C THR A 91 -24.67 0.23 -2.03
N PHE A 92 -25.08 0.92 -0.98
CA PHE A 92 -26.03 0.40 0.01
C PHE A 92 -27.07 1.44 0.41
N GLU A 93 -28.15 0.94 0.98
CA GLU A 93 -29.23 1.74 1.54
C GLU A 93 -29.52 1.35 2.98
N ALA A 94 -29.83 2.32 3.81
CA ALA A 94 -30.21 2.14 5.20
C ALA A 94 -31.30 3.13 5.60
N THR A 95 -31.93 2.89 6.74
CA THR A 95 -32.94 3.78 7.30
C THR A 95 -32.45 4.34 8.63
N LYS A 96 -32.65 5.63 8.89
CA LYS A 96 -32.38 6.22 10.21
C LYS A 96 -33.24 5.57 11.29
N GLN A 97 -32.65 5.31 12.44
CA GLN A 97 -33.37 4.68 13.56
C GLN A 97 -34.42 5.59 14.20
N LEU A 98 -34.09 6.87 14.39
CA LEU A 98 -35.01 7.86 15.01
C LEU A 98 -36.02 8.42 14.00
N ASP A 99 -35.64 8.55 12.74
CA ASP A 99 -36.53 9.01 11.70
C ASP A 99 -36.60 7.98 10.58
N LYS A 100 -37.54 7.05 10.71
CA LYS A 100 -37.78 5.97 9.75
C LYS A 100 -38.20 6.43 8.35
N SER A 101 -38.55 7.71 8.19
CA SER A 101 -38.83 8.33 6.90
C SER A 101 -37.56 8.83 6.21
N ALA A 102 -36.48 9.05 6.96
CA ALA A 102 -35.22 9.50 6.42
C ALA A 102 -34.40 8.31 5.91
N ARG A 103 -34.18 8.29 4.63
CA ARG A 103 -33.36 7.29 3.93
C ARG A 103 -31.91 7.73 3.94
N VAL A 104 -31.03 6.77 4.20
CA VAL A 104 -29.58 6.93 4.12
C VAL A 104 -29.07 6.05 3.00
N ILE A 105 -28.23 6.60 2.17
CA ILE A 105 -27.57 5.91 1.06
C ILE A 105 -26.06 5.98 1.27
N GLY A 106 -25.32 5.06 0.69
CA GLY A 106 -23.89 5.08 0.82
C GLY A 106 -23.18 4.20 -0.19
N VAL A 107 -21.86 4.23 -0.11
CA VAL A 107 -20.99 3.35 -0.87
C VAL A 107 -19.94 2.74 0.05
N THR A 108 -19.79 1.42 -0.02
CA THR A 108 -18.66 0.69 0.57
C THR A 108 -17.58 0.56 -0.47
N VAL A 109 -16.41 1.11 -0.18
CA VAL A 109 -15.20 0.96 -1.02
C VAL A 109 -14.26 -0.03 -0.32
N THR A 110 -13.92 -1.11 -1.02
CA THR A 110 -13.08 -2.18 -0.47
C THR A 110 -11.70 -2.13 -1.08
N PHE A 111 -10.69 -2.21 -0.21
CA PHE A 111 -9.29 -2.28 -0.58
C PHE A 111 -8.65 -3.56 -0.02
N ASP A 112 -7.77 -4.17 -0.80
CA ASP A 112 -6.82 -5.16 -0.31
C ASP A 112 -5.64 -4.46 0.36
N LEU A 113 -5.16 -5.07 1.44
CA LEU A 113 -3.97 -4.64 2.17
C LEU A 113 -2.82 -5.58 1.83
N TYR A 114 -1.78 -5.05 1.19
CA TYR A 114 -0.54 -5.77 0.91
C TYR A 114 0.51 -5.34 1.92
N ALA A 115 0.95 -6.25 2.77
CA ALA A 115 2.04 -5.99 3.71
C ALA A 115 3.37 -5.94 2.96
N LEU A 116 4.20 -4.97 3.33
CA LEU A 116 5.53 -4.74 2.77
C LEU A 116 6.58 -4.80 3.91
N PRO A 117 6.73 -5.96 4.59
CA PRO A 117 7.62 -6.06 5.73
C PRO A 117 9.07 -5.85 5.30
N GLN A 118 9.83 -5.17 6.14
CA GLN A 118 11.27 -5.16 6.00
C GLN A 118 11.78 -6.60 6.20
N GLN A 119 12.59 -7.06 5.27
CA GLN A 119 13.21 -8.37 5.36
C GLN A 119 14.65 -8.19 5.85
N GLU A 120 14.99 -8.89 6.90
CA GLU A 120 16.37 -8.99 7.36
C GLU A 120 17.03 -10.19 6.69
N THR A 121 18.18 -9.96 6.10
CA THR A 121 19.04 -11.00 5.58
C THR A 121 20.37 -11.00 6.33
N THR A 122 21.08 -12.11 6.25
CA THR A 122 22.45 -12.18 6.79
C THR A 122 23.42 -11.40 5.91
N ASP A 123 24.55 -10.96 6.47
CA ASP A 123 25.63 -10.38 5.68
C ASP A 123 26.22 -11.40 4.68
N PRO A 124 26.47 -10.97 3.46
CA PRO A 124 26.11 -9.70 2.84
C PRO A 124 24.60 -9.62 2.52
N ASP A 125 24.02 -8.44 2.67
CA ASP A 125 22.58 -8.23 2.48
C ASP A 125 22.23 -7.69 1.07
N PRO A 126 21.66 -8.50 0.16
CA PRO A 126 21.32 -8.08 -1.19
C PRO A 126 20.15 -7.09 -1.23
N ILE A 127 19.24 -7.12 -0.24
CA ILE A 127 18.11 -6.17 -0.17
C ILE A 127 18.63 -4.78 0.16
N MET A 128 19.49 -4.65 1.16
CA MET A 128 20.10 -3.38 1.52
C MET A 128 20.97 -2.82 0.39
N ALA A 129 21.68 -3.69 -0.34
CA ALA A 129 22.43 -3.30 -1.53
C ALA A 129 21.52 -2.70 -2.61
N MET A 130 20.38 -3.35 -2.91
CA MET A 130 19.40 -2.84 -3.87
C MET A 130 18.72 -1.55 -3.41
N ASN A 131 18.42 -1.44 -2.11
CA ASN A 131 17.87 -0.21 -1.55
C ASN A 131 18.86 0.97 -1.72
N ALA A 132 20.12 0.76 -1.36
CA ALA A 132 21.17 1.75 -1.51
C ALA A 132 21.45 2.09 -2.99
N PHE A 133 21.44 1.09 -3.86
CA PHE A 133 21.57 1.29 -5.30
C PHE A 133 20.43 2.16 -5.85
N THR A 134 19.17 1.80 -5.55
CA THR A 134 17.99 2.51 -6.03
C THR A 134 17.96 3.96 -5.56
N ASN A 135 18.30 4.22 -4.30
CA ASN A 135 18.40 5.56 -3.74
C ASN A 135 19.49 6.42 -4.42
N ARG A 136 20.59 5.79 -4.87
CA ARG A 136 21.65 6.48 -5.63
C ARG A 136 21.30 6.67 -7.10
N TRP A 137 20.55 5.72 -7.67
CA TRP A 137 20.15 5.76 -9.07
C TRP A 137 19.14 6.85 -9.35
N SER A 138 18.15 7.05 -8.47
CA SER A 138 17.10 8.05 -8.70
C SER A 138 16.49 8.58 -7.39
N ASP A 139 16.58 9.90 -7.21
CA ASP A 139 15.91 10.61 -6.11
C ASP A 139 14.38 10.64 -6.25
N ALA A 140 13.86 10.26 -7.43
CA ALA A 140 12.42 10.21 -7.68
C ALA A 140 11.78 8.94 -7.12
N VAL A 141 12.55 7.88 -6.85
CA VAL A 141 12.03 6.61 -6.33
C VAL A 141 12.12 6.57 -4.81
N THR A 142 10.99 6.41 -4.14
CA THR A 142 10.95 6.19 -2.69
C THR A 142 11.14 4.69 -2.41
N VAL A 143 12.20 4.33 -1.71
CA VAL A 143 12.45 2.92 -1.35
C VAL A 143 11.76 2.60 -0.02
N ILE A 144 10.88 1.60 -0.04
CA ILE A 144 10.21 1.08 1.15
C ILE A 144 11.18 0.16 1.90
N GLY A 145 11.18 0.24 3.23
CA GLY A 145 12.10 -0.51 4.07
C GLY A 145 13.45 0.21 4.29
N SER A 146 13.54 1.50 3.90
CA SER A 146 14.65 2.38 4.27
C SER A 146 14.23 3.30 5.43
N ASP A 147 15.20 3.77 6.22
CA ASP A 147 15.00 4.66 7.39
C ASP A 147 14.38 6.04 7.06
N ARG A 148 14.12 6.30 5.78
CA ARG A 148 13.62 7.59 5.28
C ARG A 148 12.14 7.63 4.97
N MET A 149 11.42 6.53 5.13
CA MET A 149 10.00 6.49 4.81
C MET A 149 9.18 7.12 5.94
N GLY A 150 8.37 8.13 5.61
CA GLY A 150 7.38 8.69 6.53
C GLY A 150 6.21 7.75 6.79
N GLU A 151 5.33 8.12 7.72
CA GLU A 151 4.14 7.32 8.08
C GLU A 151 3.14 7.16 6.92
N TYR A 152 3.19 8.08 5.95
CA TYR A 152 2.32 8.10 4.79
C TYR A 152 3.11 8.48 3.53
N THR A 153 2.91 7.72 2.48
CA THR A 153 3.50 7.98 1.16
C THR A 153 2.44 7.78 0.08
N GLU A 154 2.30 8.75 -0.79
CA GLU A 154 1.43 8.72 -1.96
C GLU A 154 2.28 8.62 -3.22
N PRO A 155 2.50 7.41 -3.76
CA PRO A 155 3.24 7.23 -5.01
C PRO A 155 2.53 7.91 -6.18
N SER A 156 3.30 8.47 -7.10
CA SER A 156 2.82 8.99 -8.37
C SER A 156 3.57 8.36 -9.54
N ASP A 157 3.12 8.61 -10.77
CA ASP A 157 3.82 8.13 -11.96
C ASP A 157 5.21 8.75 -12.13
N GLU A 158 5.44 9.95 -11.58
CA GLU A 158 6.72 10.63 -11.56
C GLU A 158 7.57 10.26 -10.35
N ARG A 159 6.94 9.88 -9.25
CA ARG A 159 7.58 9.52 -7.98
C ARG A 159 7.04 8.20 -7.44
N PRO A 160 7.43 7.06 -8.02
CA PRO A 160 6.96 5.75 -7.58
C PRO A 160 7.62 5.36 -6.25
N ALA A 161 7.07 4.31 -5.65
CA ALA A 161 7.75 3.62 -4.57
C ALA A 161 8.28 2.26 -5.05
N ALA A 162 9.40 1.82 -4.48
CA ALA A 162 10.01 0.53 -4.75
C ALA A 162 10.14 -0.29 -3.47
N TYR A 163 9.84 -1.58 -3.55
CA TYR A 163 10.01 -2.54 -2.48
C TYR A 163 10.73 -3.77 -3.01
N PHE A 164 11.78 -4.19 -2.32
CA PHE A 164 12.56 -5.38 -2.67
C PHE A 164 12.39 -6.47 -1.65
N ARG A 165 12.26 -7.72 -2.11
CA ARG A 165 12.23 -8.90 -1.26
C ARG A 165 13.07 -10.01 -1.86
N LEU A 166 13.64 -10.81 -0.99
CA LEU A 166 14.38 -12.01 -1.38
C LEU A 166 13.44 -13.21 -1.45
N ALA A 167 13.25 -13.75 -2.64
CA ALA A 167 12.35 -14.88 -2.85
C ALA A 167 13.06 -16.23 -2.66
N ASN A 168 14.35 -16.29 -3.01
CA ASN A 168 15.18 -17.47 -2.84
C ASN A 168 16.62 -17.02 -2.60
N TYR A 169 17.33 -17.70 -1.70
CA TYR A 169 18.72 -17.39 -1.40
C TYR A 169 19.40 -18.66 -0.87
N HIS A 170 20.46 -19.10 -1.52
CA HIS A 170 21.14 -20.33 -1.16
C HIS A 170 22.63 -20.29 -1.53
N LEU A 171 23.41 -21.12 -0.87
CA LEU A 171 24.81 -21.33 -1.18
C LEU A 171 24.91 -22.10 -2.50
N ALA A 172 25.49 -21.50 -3.53
CA ALA A 172 25.68 -22.11 -4.85
C ALA A 172 27.03 -22.87 -4.92
N GLN A 173 28.08 -22.27 -4.37
CA GLN A 173 29.41 -22.83 -4.37
C GLN A 173 30.22 -22.33 -3.19
N GLU A 174 31.11 -23.16 -2.65
CA GLU A 174 32.00 -22.80 -1.57
C GLU A 174 33.42 -23.27 -1.89
N THR A 175 34.40 -22.44 -1.52
CA THR A 175 35.80 -22.76 -1.49
C THR A 175 36.34 -22.50 -0.08
N HIS A 176 37.60 -22.79 0.20
CA HIS A 176 38.19 -22.55 1.51
C HIS A 176 38.13 -21.06 1.95
N THR A 177 38.05 -20.11 1.01
CA THR A 177 38.16 -18.68 1.29
C THR A 177 36.99 -17.87 0.73
N VAL A 178 36.15 -18.45 -0.14
CA VAL A 178 35.05 -17.74 -0.82
C VAL A 178 33.79 -18.61 -0.84
N ALA A 179 32.68 -18.02 -0.49
CA ALA A 179 31.34 -18.58 -0.70
C ALA A 179 30.59 -17.78 -1.78
N TRP A 180 29.98 -18.50 -2.71
CA TRP A 180 29.14 -17.92 -3.74
C TRP A 180 27.67 -18.18 -3.41
N MET A 181 26.92 -17.09 -3.23
CA MET A 181 25.49 -17.17 -2.98
C MET A 181 24.72 -16.86 -4.26
N GLU A 182 23.65 -17.60 -4.51
CA GLU A 182 22.68 -17.28 -5.57
C GLU A 182 21.32 -16.98 -4.95
N GLY A 183 20.60 -16.02 -5.55
CA GLY A 183 19.31 -15.64 -5.07
C GLY A 183 18.42 -15.04 -6.15
N VAL A 184 17.10 -15.05 -5.87
CA VAL A 184 16.10 -14.35 -6.67
C VAL A 184 15.60 -13.17 -5.87
N LEU A 185 15.96 -11.97 -6.31
CA LEU A 185 15.47 -10.72 -5.76
C LEU A 185 14.27 -10.25 -6.58
N VAL A 186 13.15 -10.01 -5.93
CA VAL A 186 11.93 -9.52 -6.55
C VAL A 186 11.74 -8.05 -6.20
N GLY A 187 11.70 -7.19 -7.20
CA GLY A 187 11.39 -5.77 -7.06
C GLY A 187 9.93 -5.49 -7.40
N HIS A 188 9.25 -4.80 -6.50
CA HIS A 188 7.90 -4.28 -6.71
C HIS A 188 7.96 -2.78 -6.96
N MET A 189 7.33 -2.32 -8.03
CA MET A 189 7.20 -0.89 -8.34
C MET A 189 5.75 -0.48 -8.15
N ILE A 190 5.51 0.48 -7.27
CA ILE A 190 4.19 0.96 -6.89
C ILE A 190 4.01 2.37 -7.47
N ALA A 191 3.05 2.50 -8.38
CA ALA A 191 2.64 3.76 -9.00
C ALA A 191 1.19 3.64 -9.48
N PRO A 192 0.40 4.74 -9.57
CA PRO A 192 -1.03 4.70 -9.86
C PRO A 192 -1.37 4.06 -11.19
N THR A 193 -0.61 4.35 -12.25
CA THR A 193 -0.91 3.84 -13.58
C THR A 193 -0.04 2.65 -13.97
N TYR A 194 -0.61 1.76 -14.79
CA TYR A 194 0.15 0.66 -15.37
C TYR A 194 1.35 1.18 -16.20
N ALA A 195 1.15 2.26 -16.96
CA ALA A 195 2.21 2.86 -17.77
C ALA A 195 3.35 3.43 -16.91
N GLY A 196 3.02 4.08 -15.78
CA GLY A 196 3.99 4.55 -14.81
C GLY A 196 4.82 3.40 -14.24
N ARG A 197 4.17 2.33 -13.77
CA ARG A 197 4.84 1.12 -13.26
C ARG A 197 5.78 0.50 -14.30
N GLN A 198 5.30 0.30 -15.53
CA GLN A 198 6.11 -0.30 -16.60
C GLN A 198 7.32 0.55 -16.98
N ARG A 199 7.14 1.87 -17.07
CA ARG A 199 8.24 2.80 -17.35
C ARG A 199 9.36 2.68 -16.33
N TRP A 200 9.03 2.69 -15.04
CA TRP A 200 10.02 2.63 -13.98
C TRP A 200 10.65 1.24 -13.82
N LEU A 201 9.87 0.16 -13.97
CA LEU A 201 10.41 -1.21 -14.00
C LEU A 201 11.41 -1.38 -15.14
N LYS A 202 11.06 -0.90 -16.34
CA LYS A 202 11.97 -0.94 -17.47
C LYS A 202 13.23 -0.12 -17.23
N ALA A 203 13.11 1.09 -16.73
CA ALA A 203 14.25 1.96 -16.45
C ALA A 203 15.21 1.34 -15.42
N LEU A 204 14.69 0.76 -14.34
CA LEU A 204 15.49 0.04 -13.35
C LEU A 204 16.17 -1.20 -13.95
N ALA A 205 15.43 -1.98 -14.73
CA ALA A 205 15.98 -3.17 -15.39
C ALA A 205 17.10 -2.83 -16.40
N ASP A 206 16.90 -1.78 -17.21
CA ASP A 206 17.89 -1.31 -18.17
C ASP A 206 19.16 -0.81 -17.46
N GLU A 207 19.03 -0.10 -16.35
CA GLU A 207 20.16 0.36 -15.53
C GLU A 207 20.93 -0.82 -14.93
N LEU A 208 20.22 -1.78 -14.32
CA LEU A 208 20.84 -2.98 -13.75
C LEU A 208 21.56 -3.81 -14.82
N ALA A 209 20.93 -4.00 -15.98
CA ALA A 209 21.55 -4.73 -17.10
C ALA A 209 22.78 -4.01 -17.65
N THR A 210 22.77 -2.67 -17.67
CA THR A 210 23.91 -1.87 -18.13
C THR A 210 25.10 -1.97 -17.19
N ARG A 211 24.85 -1.98 -15.89
CA ARG A 211 25.91 -2.08 -14.88
C ARG A 211 26.45 -3.51 -14.74
N GLY A 212 25.55 -4.49 -14.82
CA GLY A 212 25.90 -5.91 -14.65
C GLY A 212 26.18 -6.33 -13.22
N GLU A 213 26.42 -5.36 -12.32
CA GLU A 213 26.68 -5.61 -10.90
C GLU A 213 26.17 -4.48 -10.01
N VAL A 214 25.89 -4.81 -8.74
CA VAL A 214 25.57 -3.87 -7.65
C VAL A 214 26.57 -4.12 -6.52
N GLU A 215 27.18 -3.06 -6.03
CA GLU A 215 28.07 -3.13 -4.87
C GLU A 215 27.26 -3.35 -3.60
N MET A 216 27.62 -4.38 -2.84
CA MET A 216 27.03 -4.67 -1.54
C MET A 216 27.68 -3.83 -0.44
N LEU A 217 27.12 -3.84 0.78
CA LEU A 217 27.62 -3.01 1.88
C LEU A 217 29.01 -3.39 2.36
N ASP A 218 29.39 -4.65 2.18
CA ASP A 218 30.75 -5.16 2.45
C ASP A 218 31.73 -4.96 1.28
N THR A 219 31.32 -4.20 0.25
CA THR A 219 32.05 -3.95 -1.00
C THR A 219 32.18 -5.15 -1.94
N SER A 220 31.59 -6.30 -1.61
CA SER A 220 31.54 -7.44 -2.55
C SER A 220 30.57 -7.16 -3.70
N PRO A 221 30.78 -7.71 -4.89
CA PRO A 221 29.88 -7.51 -6.04
C PRO A 221 28.70 -8.48 -5.99
N MET A 222 27.50 -7.97 -6.18
CA MET A 222 26.30 -8.75 -6.52
C MET A 222 26.09 -8.69 -8.05
N PHE A 223 26.38 -9.79 -8.73
CA PHE A 223 26.22 -9.87 -10.18
C PHE A 223 24.75 -10.05 -10.57
N ILE A 224 24.29 -9.27 -11.55
CA ILE A 224 22.94 -9.32 -12.08
C ILE A 224 22.91 -10.23 -13.31
N ARG A 225 21.94 -11.16 -13.36
CA ARG A 225 21.80 -12.13 -14.47
C ARG A 225 20.38 -12.12 -15.06
#